data_8c38531316af2024a82913a0d37059d1
#
_entry.id   8c38531316af2024a82913a0d37059d1
#
_cell.length_a   1.000
_cell.length_b   1.000
_cell.length_c   1.000
_cell.angle_alpha   90.00
_cell.angle_beta   90.00
_cell.angle_gamma   90.00
#
_symmetry.space_group_name_H-M   'P 1'
#
loop_
_entity.id
_entity.type
_entity.pdbx_description
1 polymer ?
#
loop_
_entity_poly.entity_id
_entity_poly.type
_entity_poly.pdbx_seq_one_letter_code
_entity_poly.pdbx_strand_id
1 'polypeptide(L)'
;MLNIVFMGTPDFARESLKAIYEAGHNILAVVTNPDKPKGRGMKLIPSPVKEFAIEKNLKIYQPLKVRNNEDFIGEIKSLNPDVICVVAYGKILPKELLDIPKMGCINVHGSLLPKYRGAAPIQWSVLNGDKETGITTMYMDVGMDT
;
A
#
# COMPACT_ATOMS: atom_id res chain seq x y z
N MET A 1 -11.48 -10.10 9.19
CA MET A 1 -11.08 -9.72 7.84
C MET A 1 -11.32 -8.24 7.60
N LEU A 2 -10.35 -7.55 7.11
CA LEU A 2 -10.47 -6.13 6.87
C LEU A 2 -10.62 -5.79 5.40
N ASN A 3 -11.27 -4.67 5.11
CA ASN A 3 -11.36 -4.17 3.75
C ASN A 3 -10.23 -3.17 3.58
N ILE A 4 -9.31 -3.47 2.70
CA ILE A 4 -8.05 -2.74 2.60
C ILE A 4 -7.84 -2.13 1.22
N VAL A 5 -7.37 -0.89 1.20
CA VAL A 5 -6.81 -0.30 -0.01
C VAL A 5 -5.30 -0.31 0.20
N PHE A 6 -4.58 -0.88 -0.74
CA PHE A 6 -3.13 -1.00 -0.63
C PHE A 6 -2.45 0.02 -1.53
N MET A 7 -1.43 0.70 -1.03
CA MET A 7 -0.69 1.66 -1.83
C MET A 7 0.80 1.35 -1.73
N GLY A 8 1.43 1.06 -2.83
CA GLY A 8 2.86 0.74 -2.84
C GLY A 8 3.39 0.54 -4.24
N THR A 9 4.68 0.40 -4.38
CA THR A 9 5.30 0.34 -5.70
C THR A 9 6.39 -0.74 -5.85
N PRO A 10 7.48 -0.74 -5.07
CA PRO A 10 8.61 -1.62 -5.37
C PRO A 10 8.41 -3.06 -4.87
N ASP A 11 9.44 -3.86 -5.06
CA ASP A 11 9.39 -5.27 -4.65
C ASP A 11 9.03 -5.46 -3.19
N PHE A 12 9.57 -4.63 -2.32
CA PHE A 12 9.24 -4.78 -0.92
C PHE A 12 7.73 -4.59 -0.70
N ALA A 13 7.13 -3.63 -1.41
CA ALA A 13 5.70 -3.42 -1.29
C ALA A 13 4.92 -4.61 -1.83
N ARG A 14 5.41 -5.20 -2.91
CA ARG A 14 4.75 -6.38 -3.47
C ARG A 14 4.72 -7.51 -2.46
N GLU A 15 5.84 -7.72 -1.73
CA GLU A 15 5.86 -8.79 -0.74
C GLU A 15 4.86 -8.52 0.38
N SER A 16 4.71 -7.26 0.79
CA SER A 16 3.74 -6.91 1.80
C SER A 16 2.32 -7.13 1.30
N LEU A 17 2.05 -6.76 0.05
CA LEU A 17 0.73 -6.96 -0.53
C LEU A 17 0.40 -8.45 -0.60
N LYS A 18 1.38 -9.26 -0.97
CA LYS A 18 1.18 -10.69 -1.04
C LYS A 18 0.83 -11.25 0.33
N ALA A 19 1.53 -10.80 1.37
CA ALA A 19 1.27 -11.29 2.71
C ALA A 19 -0.14 -10.91 3.17
N ILE A 20 -0.57 -9.70 2.87
CA ILE A 20 -1.90 -9.25 3.24
C ILE A 20 -2.96 -10.05 2.48
N TYR A 21 -2.71 -10.28 1.20
CA TYR A 21 -3.63 -11.03 0.37
C TYR A 21 -3.77 -12.46 0.90
N GLU A 22 -2.66 -13.08 1.23
CA GLU A 22 -2.68 -14.46 1.70
C GLU A 22 -3.23 -14.59 3.11
N ALA A 23 -3.26 -13.51 3.86
CA ALA A 23 -3.86 -13.54 5.18
C ALA A 23 -5.39 -13.49 5.10
N GLY A 24 -5.94 -13.36 3.92
CA GLY A 24 -7.39 -13.44 3.76
C GLY A 24 -8.13 -12.13 3.83
N HIS A 25 -7.42 -11.01 3.84
CA HIS A 25 -8.09 -9.72 3.86
C HIS A 25 -8.65 -9.39 2.49
N ASN A 26 -9.67 -8.56 2.49
CA ASN A 26 -10.31 -8.17 1.24
C ASN A 26 -9.61 -6.93 0.69
N ILE A 27 -8.90 -7.07 -0.42
CA ILE A 27 -8.21 -5.95 -1.01
C ILE A 27 -9.12 -5.26 -2.01
N LEU A 28 -9.60 -4.08 -1.62
CA LEU A 28 -10.57 -3.35 -2.42
C LEU A 28 -9.93 -2.74 -3.66
N ALA A 29 -8.69 -2.32 -3.55
CA ALA A 29 -7.96 -1.72 -4.65
C ALA A 29 -6.49 -1.66 -4.34
N VAL A 30 -5.70 -1.58 -5.39
CA VAL A 30 -4.24 -1.46 -5.28
C VAL A 30 -3.88 -0.17 -5.99
N VAL A 31 -3.16 0.70 -5.30
CA VAL A 31 -2.72 1.97 -5.86
C VAL A 31 -1.21 1.91 -6.00
N THR A 32 -0.71 2.15 -7.19
CA THR A 32 0.73 2.07 -7.42
C THR A 32 1.11 3.17 -8.40
N ASN A 33 2.40 3.46 -8.48
CA ASN A 33 2.84 4.52 -9.37
C ASN A 33 2.71 4.10 -10.83
N PRO A 34 2.62 5.06 -11.74
CA PRO A 34 2.49 4.74 -13.16
C PRO A 34 3.67 3.92 -13.67
N ASP A 35 3.43 3.18 -14.74
CA ASP A 35 4.49 2.41 -15.37
C ASP A 35 5.61 3.35 -15.77
N LYS A 36 6.84 2.88 -15.70
CA LYS A 36 7.99 3.71 -16.02
C LYS A 36 8.74 3.20 -17.22
N PRO A 37 9.30 4.08 -18.04
CA PRO A 37 10.12 3.64 -19.14
C PRO A 37 11.40 3.02 -18.58
N LYS A 38 11.82 1.93 -19.19
CA LYS A 38 13.00 1.27 -18.71
C LYS A 38 13.73 0.62 -19.85
N GLY A 39 15.04 0.64 -19.81
CA GLY A 39 15.85 -0.02 -20.80
C GLY A 39 15.88 0.72 -22.11
N ARG A 40 16.47 0.08 -23.10
CA ARG A 40 16.59 0.66 -24.37
C ARG A 40 15.26 0.62 -24.97
N GLY A 41 14.87 1.44 -25.79
CA GLY A 41 13.56 1.42 -26.40
C GLY A 41 12.50 1.99 -25.51
N MET A 42 12.81 2.34 -24.30
CA MET A 42 11.88 3.01 -23.43
C MET A 42 10.55 2.30 -23.26
N LYS A 43 10.58 0.99 -23.12
CA LYS A 43 9.37 0.28 -22.90
C LYS A 43 8.83 0.59 -21.55
N LEU A 44 7.51 0.72 -21.42
CA LEU A 44 6.90 0.97 -20.13
C LEU A 44 6.80 -0.31 -19.34
N ILE A 45 7.34 -0.29 -18.14
CA ILE A 45 7.37 -1.46 -17.29
C ILE A 45 6.48 -1.22 -16.09
N PRO A 46 5.57 -2.13 -15.78
CA PRO A 46 4.72 -1.95 -14.60
C PRO A 46 5.49 -2.18 -13.32
N SER A 47 5.00 -1.61 -12.22
CA SER A 47 5.66 -1.82 -10.94
C SER A 47 5.43 -3.26 -10.50
N PRO A 48 6.28 -3.77 -9.61
CA PRO A 48 6.06 -5.11 -9.05
C PRO A 48 4.70 -5.25 -8.39
N VAL A 49 4.22 -4.19 -7.75
CA VAL A 49 2.90 -4.22 -7.12
C VAL A 49 1.82 -4.35 -8.19
N LYS A 50 1.95 -3.64 -9.30
CA LYS A 50 0.97 -3.75 -10.37
C LYS A 50 0.96 -5.16 -10.95
N GLU A 51 2.12 -5.76 -11.12
CA GLU A 51 2.19 -7.11 -11.66
C GLU A 51 1.44 -8.10 -10.78
N PHE A 52 1.59 -7.98 -9.47
CA PHE A 52 0.90 -8.86 -8.56
C PHE A 52 -0.61 -8.62 -8.65
N ALA A 53 -1.03 -7.35 -8.72
CA ALA A 53 -2.45 -7.03 -8.78
C ALA A 53 -3.09 -7.58 -10.04
N ILE A 54 -2.37 -7.52 -11.16
CA ILE A 54 -2.88 -8.08 -12.41
C ILE A 54 -3.05 -9.59 -12.26
N GLU A 55 -2.05 -10.23 -11.69
CA GLU A 55 -2.08 -11.67 -11.52
C GLU A 55 -3.28 -12.11 -10.68
N LYS A 56 -3.64 -11.33 -9.69
CA LYS A 56 -4.73 -11.69 -8.78
C LYS A 56 -6.05 -11.00 -9.13
N ASN A 57 -6.11 -10.32 -10.26
CA ASN A 57 -7.32 -9.63 -10.67
C ASN A 57 -7.81 -8.58 -9.69
N LEU A 58 -6.91 -7.87 -9.09
CA LEU A 58 -7.26 -6.81 -8.16
C LEU A 58 -7.42 -5.49 -8.92
N LYS A 59 -8.28 -4.62 -8.42
CA LYS A 59 -8.50 -3.33 -9.05
C LYS A 59 -7.26 -2.46 -8.88
N ILE A 60 -6.85 -1.77 -9.93
CA ILE A 60 -5.61 -0.99 -9.93
C ILE A 60 -5.88 0.47 -10.23
N TYR A 61 -5.23 1.37 -9.47
CA TYR A 61 -5.25 2.78 -9.75
C TYR A 61 -3.80 3.25 -9.87
N GLN A 62 -3.52 4.07 -10.85
CA GLN A 62 -2.17 4.59 -11.07
C GLN A 62 -2.18 6.10 -11.25
N PRO A 63 -2.57 6.85 -10.23
CA PRO A 63 -2.66 8.30 -10.39
C PRO A 63 -1.29 8.92 -10.50
N LEU A 64 -1.17 9.95 -11.35
CA LEU A 64 0.07 10.67 -11.46
C LEU A 64 0.32 11.47 -10.19
N LYS A 65 -0.74 11.95 -9.56
CA LYS A 65 -0.59 12.62 -8.30
C LYS A 65 -1.80 12.33 -7.45
N VAL A 66 -1.62 12.34 -6.15
CA VAL A 66 -2.73 12.08 -5.23
C VAL A 66 -3.16 13.35 -4.52
N ARG A 67 -2.31 14.40 -4.50
CA ARG A 67 -2.64 15.63 -3.88
C ARG A 67 -3.49 16.44 -4.81
N ASN A 68 -4.56 17.04 -4.31
CA ASN A 68 -5.47 17.81 -5.13
C ASN A 68 -6.08 17.01 -6.27
N ASN A 69 -6.23 15.72 -6.08
CA ASN A 69 -6.82 14.86 -7.08
C ASN A 69 -8.17 14.40 -6.57
N GLU A 70 -9.18 15.22 -6.79
CA GLU A 70 -10.49 14.95 -6.23
C GLU A 70 -11.14 13.71 -6.81
N ASP A 71 -10.91 13.44 -8.08
CA ASP A 71 -11.50 12.25 -8.67
C ASP A 71 -10.97 10.99 -8.03
N PHE A 72 -9.66 10.91 -7.87
CA PHE A 72 -9.05 9.73 -7.27
C PHE A 72 -9.48 9.59 -5.81
N ILE A 73 -9.43 10.69 -5.06
CA ILE A 73 -9.78 10.64 -3.64
C ILE A 73 -11.25 10.24 -3.49
N GLY A 74 -12.11 10.76 -4.36
CA GLY A 74 -13.51 10.39 -4.32
C GLY A 74 -13.73 8.92 -4.60
N GLU A 75 -12.96 8.33 -5.50
CA GLU A 75 -13.10 6.92 -5.79
C GLU A 75 -12.66 6.07 -4.61
N ILE A 76 -11.56 6.44 -3.98
CA ILE A 76 -11.10 5.70 -2.81
C ILE A 76 -12.14 5.82 -1.69
N LYS A 77 -12.70 7.00 -1.52
CA LYS A 77 -13.70 7.20 -0.49
C LYS A 77 -14.93 6.33 -0.75
N SER A 78 -15.32 6.18 -2.00
CA SER A 78 -16.49 5.39 -2.32
C SER A 78 -16.28 3.91 -2.07
N LEU A 79 -15.05 3.45 -1.98
CA LEU A 79 -14.76 2.06 -1.67
C LEU A 79 -14.96 1.77 -0.18
N ASN A 80 -14.99 2.80 0.64
CA ASN A 80 -15.26 2.69 2.06
C ASN A 80 -14.31 1.72 2.76
N PRO A 81 -13.01 1.95 2.68
CA PRO A 81 -12.04 1.01 3.25
C PRO A 81 -11.99 1.09 4.77
N ASP A 82 -11.64 -0.03 5.39
CA ASP A 82 -11.37 -0.03 6.82
C ASP A 82 -9.99 0.55 7.08
N VAL A 83 -9.04 0.21 6.21
CA VAL A 83 -7.66 0.60 6.38
C VAL A 83 -7.03 0.87 5.03
N ILE A 84 -6.14 1.84 4.98
CA ILE A 84 -5.27 2.02 3.82
C ILE A 84 -3.87 1.63 4.27
N CYS A 85 -3.29 0.63 3.62
CA CYS A 85 -1.94 0.20 3.92
C CYS A 85 -0.99 0.84 2.94
N VAL A 86 -0.01 1.56 3.43
CA VAL A 86 0.95 2.28 2.59
C VAL A 86 2.32 1.65 2.77
N VAL A 87 2.91 1.19 1.69
CA VAL A 87 4.20 0.52 1.74
C VAL A 87 5.06 1.05 0.61
N ALA A 88 5.96 1.95 0.91
CA ALA A 88 6.88 2.49 -0.10
C ALA A 88 6.13 2.99 -1.33
N TYR A 89 5.13 3.80 -1.11
CA TYR A 89 4.36 4.30 -2.24
C TYR A 89 5.11 5.39 -3.00
N GLY A 90 5.83 6.23 -2.28
CA GLY A 90 6.65 7.22 -2.96
C GLY A 90 6.00 8.58 -3.17
N LYS A 91 4.84 8.80 -2.64
CA LYS A 91 4.19 10.10 -2.72
C LYS A 91 3.64 10.48 -1.36
N ILE A 92 3.57 11.77 -1.10
CA ILE A 92 3.03 12.26 0.15
C ILE A 92 1.52 12.19 0.08
N LEU A 93 0.91 11.63 1.09
CA LEU A 93 -0.54 11.47 1.10
C LEU A 93 -1.20 12.69 1.73
N PRO A 94 -2.20 13.26 1.07
CA PRO A 94 -2.88 14.42 1.62
C PRO A 94 -3.81 14.02 2.77
N LYS A 95 -4.12 14.98 3.60
CA LYS A 95 -4.98 14.72 4.76
C LYS A 95 -6.33 14.12 4.36
N GLU A 96 -6.89 14.60 3.26
CA GLU A 96 -8.18 14.08 2.81
C GLU A 96 -8.13 12.58 2.60
N LEU A 97 -7.02 12.08 2.09
CA LEU A 97 -6.88 10.66 1.86
C LEU A 97 -6.67 9.91 3.17
N LEU A 98 -5.87 10.49 4.05
CA LEU A 98 -5.58 9.85 5.33
C LEU A 98 -6.82 9.72 6.21
N ASP A 99 -7.79 10.59 6.02
CA ASP A 99 -8.98 10.58 6.83
C ASP A 99 -10.08 9.64 6.33
N ILE A 100 -9.91 9.06 5.16
CA ILE A 100 -10.93 8.19 4.59
C ILE A 100 -11.16 6.90 5.35
N PRO A 101 -10.13 6.13 5.68
CA PRO A 101 -10.38 4.81 6.25
C PRO A 101 -10.86 4.89 7.69
N LYS A 102 -11.77 3.99 8.03
CA LYS A 102 -12.32 3.98 9.38
C LYS A 102 -11.29 3.76 10.44
N MET A 103 -10.30 2.94 10.17
CA MET A 103 -9.28 2.61 11.14
C MET A 103 -7.97 3.32 10.86
N GLY A 104 -7.96 4.21 9.87
CA GLY A 104 -6.77 4.99 9.58
C GLY A 104 -5.85 4.37 8.55
N CYS A 105 -4.77 5.08 8.28
CA CYS A 105 -3.77 4.61 7.33
C CYS A 105 -2.61 4.02 8.09
N ILE A 106 -2.13 2.89 7.62
CA ILE A 106 -1.03 2.19 8.25
C ILE A 106 0.14 2.18 7.29
N ASN A 107 1.29 2.64 7.75
CA ASN A 107 2.49 2.61 6.95
C ASN A 107 3.33 1.43 7.40
N VAL A 108 3.63 0.53 6.49
CA VAL A 108 4.36 -0.68 6.82
C VAL A 108 5.84 -0.46 6.62
N HIS A 109 6.61 -0.72 7.64
CA HIS A 109 8.05 -0.64 7.55
C HIS A 109 8.60 -2.02 7.67
N GLY A 110 9.35 -2.48 6.71
CA GLY A 110 9.92 -3.78 6.78
C GLY A 110 11.26 -3.76 7.44
N SER A 111 11.59 -4.84 8.08
CA SER A 111 12.92 -4.98 8.60
C SER A 111 13.79 -5.24 7.40
N LEU A 112 14.87 -4.55 7.29
CA LEU A 112 15.74 -4.75 6.18
C LEU A 112 16.80 -5.78 6.46
N LEU A 113 16.57 -6.67 7.36
CA LEU A 113 17.56 -7.67 7.69
C LEU A 113 17.30 -8.89 6.87
N PRO A 114 17.88 -8.97 5.73
CA PRO A 114 17.58 -10.04 4.82
C PRO A 114 17.87 -11.40 5.36
N LYS A 115 18.61 -11.49 6.38
CA LYS A 115 18.93 -12.78 6.86
C LYS A 115 17.82 -13.38 7.62
N TYR A 116 16.76 -12.73 7.86
CA TYR A 116 15.73 -13.33 8.57
C TYR A 116 14.83 -14.11 7.73
N ARG A 117 15.22 -14.58 6.81
CA ARG A 117 14.48 -15.37 6.02
C ARG A 117 13.07 -15.36 6.21
N GLY A 118 12.24 -14.84 5.68
CA GLY A 118 10.82 -14.99 5.67
C GLY A 118 10.07 -14.74 6.96
N ALA A 119 10.81 -14.75 8.01
CA ALA A 119 10.17 -14.52 9.28
C ALA A 119 10.42 -13.14 9.82
N ALA A 120 10.87 -12.24 9.00
CA ALA A 120 11.16 -10.91 9.48
C ALA A 120 9.87 -10.21 9.89
N PRO A 121 9.87 -9.60 11.04
CA PRO A 121 8.65 -8.91 11.47
C PRO A 121 8.42 -7.65 10.65
N ILE A 122 7.18 -7.29 10.52
CA ILE A 122 6.82 -6.09 9.82
C ILE A 122 6.30 -5.10 10.81
N GLN A 123 6.83 -3.91 10.79
CA GLN A 123 6.41 -2.86 11.67
C GLN A 123 5.34 -2.05 11.00
N TRP A 124 4.28 -1.80 11.70
CA TRP A 124 3.19 -1.00 11.18
C TRP A 124 3.13 0.31 11.94
N SER A 125 3.00 1.41 11.22
CA SER A 125 2.85 2.71 11.82
C SER A 125 1.54 3.30 11.37
N VAL A 126 0.74 3.77 12.31
CA VAL A 126 -0.53 4.36 11.97
C VAL A 126 -0.30 5.83 11.65
N LEU A 127 -0.72 6.25 10.48
CA LEU A 127 -0.61 7.63 10.07
C LEU A 127 -1.89 8.34 10.44
N ASN A 128 -1.77 9.42 11.20
CA ASN A 128 -2.92 10.12 11.65
C ASN A 128 -3.08 11.36 10.83
N GLY A 129 -4.21 11.57 10.31
CA GLY A 129 -4.41 12.67 9.41
C GLY A 129 -4.34 14.04 10.05
N ASP A 130 -4.52 14.14 11.38
CA ASP A 130 -4.47 15.41 11.92
C ASP A 130 -3.23 15.86 12.48
N LYS A 131 -2.23 15.23 12.43
CA LYS A 131 -1.18 15.78 13.00
C LYS A 131 0.06 15.38 12.87
N GLU A 132 0.80 16.11 13.18
CA GLU A 132 2.11 15.92 13.07
C GLU A 132 2.58 14.88 13.97
N THR A 133 1.90 14.56 14.93
CA THR A 133 2.41 13.59 15.81
C THR A 133 1.74 12.29 15.71
N GLY A 134 1.03 12.07 14.73
CA GLY A 134 0.22 10.92 14.74
C GLY A 134 0.81 9.64 14.22
N ILE A 135 1.91 9.21 14.71
CA ILE A 135 2.45 7.95 14.28
C ILE A 135 2.58 7.01 15.44
N THR A 136 1.84 5.93 15.38
CA THR A 136 1.94 4.91 16.40
C THR A 136 2.49 3.66 15.74
N THR A 137 3.47 3.06 16.30
CA THR A 137 4.12 1.90 15.72
C THR A 137 3.71 0.62 16.38
N MET A 138 3.45 -0.40 15.62
CA MET A 138 3.12 -1.71 16.15
C MET A 138 3.89 -2.74 15.39
N TYR A 139 4.13 -3.88 16.00
CA TYR A 139 4.80 -4.98 15.34
C TYR A 139 3.77 -6.03 15.00
N MET A 140 3.84 -6.55 13.82
CA MET A 140 2.94 -7.59 13.40
C MET A 140 3.64 -8.56 12.50
N ASP A 141 3.21 -9.80 12.51
CA ASP A 141 3.76 -10.80 11.62
C ASP A 141 2.70 -11.05 10.58
N VAL A 142 2.68 -10.28 9.58
CA VAL A 142 1.65 -10.35 8.57
C VAL A 142 1.94 -11.51 7.64
N GLY A 143 0.99 -12.42 7.56
CA GLY A 143 1.19 -13.55 6.69
C GLY A 143 2.17 -14.57 7.16
N MET A 144 2.67 -14.41 8.33
CA MET A 144 3.63 -15.34 8.76
C MET A 144 3.22 -15.84 10.00
N ASP A 145 3.62 -16.84 10.40
CA ASP A 145 3.22 -17.36 11.48
C ASP A 145 4.11 -17.13 12.36
N THR A 146 4.11 -16.88 13.20
CA THR A 146 5.03 -16.54 14.13
C THR A 146 5.30 -17.61 15.03
#